data_fbfba1e573b05cb4ec17337fa6c089db
#
_entry.id   fbfba1e573b05cb4ec17337fa6c089db
#
_cell.length_a   1.000
_cell.length_b   1.000
_cell.length_c   1.000
_cell.angle_alpha   90.00
_cell.angle_beta   90.00
_cell.angle_gamma   90.00
#
_symmetry.space_group_name_H-M   'P 1'
#
loop_
_entity.id
_entity.type
_entity.pdbx_description
1 polymer ?
#
loop_
_entity_poly.entity_id
_entity_poly.type
_entity_poly.pdbx_seq_one_letter_code
_entity_poly.pdbx_strand_id
1 'polypeptide(L)'
;IHDWKTTRTVPGTDLPIWSTPWSTLRTLQQGTGPFMRLRDIVDQIPDDVVLAIDHKTTSSEDQRNTADLQAEERLFEYLDTAFGGHPERRVIWKIFAKGTSAARAKARGYRTMAMLYPAEVPAADLGSWDIIGMEWSASAEVWNRINASGRPTIAHIITNEGQARTALDKGASGLMASFPSRVHP
;
A
#
# COMPACT_ATOMS: atom_id res chain seq x y z
N ILE A 1 0.53 9.86 -3.24
CA ILE A 1 1.92 10.25 -2.96
C ILE A 1 2.45 9.43 -1.78
N HIS A 2 3.74 9.09 -1.81
CA HIS A 2 4.35 8.24 -0.77
C HIS A 2 4.76 9.05 0.48
N ASP A 3 5.28 10.23 0.30
CA ASP A 3 5.92 11.01 1.36
C ASP A 3 5.02 12.14 1.87
N TRP A 4 5.29 12.60 3.08
CA TRP A 4 4.58 13.73 3.71
C TRP A 4 4.88 15.09 3.05
N LYS A 5 6.00 15.16 2.31
CA LYS A 5 6.48 16.36 1.63
C LYS A 5 6.86 16.05 0.18
N THR A 6 6.91 17.08 -0.65
CA THR A 6 7.30 16.97 -2.06
C THR A 6 8.79 16.79 -2.30
N THR A 7 9.64 17.01 -1.31
CA THR A 7 11.10 17.15 -1.41
C THR A 7 11.77 16.05 -2.23
N ARG A 8 11.40 14.78 -2.02
CA ARG A 8 12.03 13.64 -2.71
C ARG A 8 11.49 13.45 -4.13
N THR A 9 10.25 13.84 -4.38
CA THR A 9 9.54 13.51 -5.62
C THR A 9 9.47 14.67 -6.61
N VAL A 10 9.65 15.91 -6.12
CA VAL A 10 9.62 17.13 -6.94
C VAL A 10 10.87 17.97 -6.62
N PRO A 11 11.92 17.90 -7.46
CA PRO A 11 13.14 18.65 -7.23
C PRO A 11 12.90 20.15 -7.02
N GLY A 12 13.60 20.74 -6.05
CA GLY A 12 13.52 22.16 -5.74
C GLY A 12 12.28 22.58 -4.94
N THR A 13 11.49 21.62 -4.42
CA THR A 13 10.34 21.94 -3.55
C THR A 13 10.44 21.25 -2.20
N ASP A 14 9.84 21.86 -1.17
CA ASP A 14 9.68 21.30 0.19
C ASP A 14 8.28 21.62 0.74
N LEU A 15 7.25 21.22 0.03
CA LEU A 15 5.87 21.52 0.37
C LEU A 15 5.25 20.35 1.16
N PRO A 16 4.64 20.62 2.32
CA PRO A 16 3.90 19.62 3.07
C PRO A 16 2.58 19.28 2.34
N ILE A 17 2.35 18.00 2.06
CA ILE A 17 1.20 17.55 1.26
C ILE A 17 -0.14 17.88 1.94
N TRP A 18 -0.22 17.67 3.25
CA TRP A 18 -1.47 17.82 4.02
C TRP A 18 -1.99 19.26 4.13
N SER A 19 -1.12 20.27 3.98
CA SER A 19 -1.48 21.69 4.11
C SER A 19 -1.32 22.50 2.82
N THR A 20 -0.77 21.88 1.75
CA THR A 20 -0.61 22.56 0.48
C THR A 20 -1.90 22.47 -0.35
N PRO A 21 -2.48 23.59 -0.80
CA PRO A 21 -3.70 23.58 -1.61
C PRO A 21 -3.53 22.75 -2.89
N TRP A 22 -4.60 22.05 -3.29
CA TRP A 22 -4.60 21.28 -4.53
C TRP A 22 -4.27 22.11 -5.77
N SER A 23 -4.69 23.37 -5.82
CA SER A 23 -4.34 24.30 -6.90
C SER A 23 -2.83 24.46 -7.10
N THR A 24 -2.06 24.32 -6.04
CA THR A 24 -0.58 24.32 -6.08
C THR A 24 -0.05 22.93 -6.42
N LEU A 25 -0.51 21.89 -5.71
CA LEU A 25 0.02 20.52 -5.94
C LEU A 25 -0.18 20.06 -7.38
N ARG A 26 -1.32 20.35 -7.99
CA ARG A 26 -1.63 19.94 -9.37
C ARG A 26 -0.71 20.53 -10.43
N THR A 27 0.03 21.60 -10.12
CA THR A 27 1.01 22.22 -11.04
C THR A 27 2.39 21.59 -10.98
N LEU A 28 2.63 20.74 -9.97
CA LEU A 28 3.91 20.08 -9.78
C LEU A 28 4.02 18.84 -10.65
N GLN A 29 5.25 18.56 -11.11
CA GLN A 29 5.56 17.34 -11.86
C GLN A 29 6.34 16.38 -10.97
N GLN A 30 5.84 15.18 -10.81
CA GLN A 30 6.48 14.10 -10.08
C GLN A 30 7.07 13.09 -11.07
N GLY A 31 8.37 13.09 -11.25
CA GLY A 31 9.00 12.28 -12.29
C GLY A 31 8.47 12.68 -13.69
N THR A 32 7.80 11.74 -14.36
CA THR A 32 7.26 11.96 -15.72
C THR A 32 5.78 12.37 -15.74
N GLY A 33 5.15 12.55 -14.58
CA GLY A 33 3.71 12.82 -14.51
C GLY A 33 3.31 13.85 -13.46
N PRO A 34 2.10 14.43 -13.60
CA PRO A 34 1.57 15.37 -12.62
C PRO A 34 1.15 14.65 -11.32
N PHE A 35 0.95 15.42 -10.26
CA PHE A 35 0.21 14.92 -9.12
C PHE A 35 -1.23 14.63 -9.53
N MET A 36 -1.74 13.48 -9.10
CA MET A 36 -3.12 13.08 -9.36
C MET A 36 -3.84 12.79 -8.04
N ARG A 37 -5.11 13.15 -7.96
CA ARG A 37 -5.97 12.70 -6.87
C ARG A 37 -6.50 11.31 -7.18
N LEU A 38 -6.87 10.57 -6.16
CA LEU A 38 -7.47 9.25 -6.33
C LEU A 38 -8.69 9.30 -7.28
N ARG A 39 -9.56 10.32 -7.11
CA ARG A 39 -10.73 10.54 -7.98
C ARG A 39 -10.40 10.79 -9.46
N ASP A 40 -9.19 11.25 -9.75
CA ASP A 40 -8.78 11.51 -11.13
C ASP A 40 -8.34 10.23 -11.85
N ILE A 41 -8.11 9.13 -11.12
CA ILE A 41 -7.62 7.85 -11.65
C ILE A 41 -8.60 6.70 -11.50
N VAL A 42 -9.51 6.74 -10.53
CA VAL A 42 -10.40 5.60 -10.21
C VAL A 42 -11.23 5.19 -11.43
N ASP A 43 -11.79 6.15 -12.16
CA ASP A 43 -12.60 5.87 -13.36
C ASP A 43 -11.79 5.33 -14.55
N GLN A 44 -10.46 5.33 -14.44
CA GLN A 44 -9.55 4.83 -15.47
C GLN A 44 -9.01 3.43 -15.12
N ILE A 45 -9.32 2.91 -13.93
CA ILE A 45 -8.85 1.59 -13.50
C ILE A 45 -9.74 0.52 -14.15
N PRO A 46 -9.16 -0.37 -14.99
CA PRO A 46 -9.92 -1.46 -15.61
C PRO A 46 -10.62 -2.33 -14.56
N ASP A 47 -11.72 -2.96 -14.96
CA ASP A 47 -12.56 -3.75 -14.04
C ASP A 47 -11.88 -5.00 -13.50
N ASP A 48 -10.89 -5.53 -14.18
CA ASP A 48 -10.06 -6.66 -13.78
C ASP A 48 -8.85 -6.28 -12.94
N VAL A 49 -8.62 -4.97 -12.70
CA VAL A 49 -7.51 -4.47 -11.88
C VAL A 49 -7.96 -4.16 -10.46
N VAL A 50 -7.20 -4.65 -9.48
CA VAL A 50 -7.39 -4.38 -8.06
C VAL A 50 -6.48 -3.23 -7.63
N LEU A 51 -7.05 -2.22 -6.97
CA LEU A 51 -6.35 -1.07 -6.45
C LEU A 51 -5.77 -1.38 -5.05
N ALA A 52 -4.47 -1.39 -4.91
CA ALA A 52 -3.82 -1.46 -3.61
C ALA A 52 -3.57 -0.04 -3.05
N ILE A 53 -4.34 0.33 -2.03
CA ILE A 53 -4.19 1.62 -1.35
C ILE A 53 -3.10 1.50 -0.29
N ASP A 54 -1.96 2.14 -0.54
CA ASP A 54 -0.88 2.28 0.45
C ASP A 54 -1.24 3.42 1.42
N HIS A 55 -2.05 3.09 2.42
CA HIS A 55 -2.52 4.08 3.39
C HIS A 55 -1.40 4.48 4.34
N LYS A 56 -1.01 5.75 4.28
CA LYS A 56 0.02 6.30 5.15
C LYS A 56 -0.60 6.81 6.44
N THR A 57 -0.26 6.12 7.53
CA THR A 57 -0.58 6.55 8.89
C THR A 57 0.70 6.92 9.63
N THR A 58 0.59 7.63 10.73
CA THR A 58 1.68 7.73 11.68
C THR A 58 2.00 6.35 12.25
N SER A 59 3.23 6.13 12.67
CA SER A 59 3.68 4.84 13.24
C SER A 59 3.00 4.49 14.57
N SER A 60 2.28 5.43 15.16
CA SER A 60 1.55 5.30 16.42
C SER A 60 0.13 5.84 16.25
N GLU A 61 -0.85 5.03 16.62
CA GLU A 61 -2.27 5.46 16.65
C GLU A 61 -2.49 6.60 17.64
N ASP A 62 -1.70 6.67 18.70
CA ASP A 62 -1.77 7.74 19.69
C ASP A 62 -1.42 9.12 19.12
N GLN A 63 -0.72 9.15 17.97
CA GLN A 63 -0.40 10.38 17.26
C GLN A 63 -1.49 10.80 16.25
N ARG A 64 -2.49 9.97 16.02
CA ARG A 64 -3.60 10.31 15.11
C ARG A 64 -4.56 11.26 15.80
N ASN A 65 -4.84 12.35 15.13
CA ASN A 65 -5.85 13.31 15.59
C ASN A 65 -7.21 13.07 14.91
N THR A 66 -8.22 13.81 15.36
CA THR A 66 -9.57 13.71 14.81
C THR A 66 -9.63 13.99 13.30
N ALA A 67 -8.80 14.91 12.80
CA ALA A 67 -8.77 15.24 11.37
C ALA A 67 -8.23 14.08 10.52
N ASP A 68 -7.23 13.33 11.02
CA ASP A 68 -6.68 12.15 10.35
C ASP A 68 -7.74 11.03 10.27
N LEU A 69 -8.47 10.80 11.36
CA LEU A 69 -9.56 9.83 11.39
C LEU A 69 -10.71 10.22 10.46
N GLN A 70 -11.07 11.49 10.41
CA GLN A 70 -12.09 11.99 9.48
C GLN A 70 -11.63 11.90 8.02
N ALA A 71 -10.35 12.12 7.74
CA ALA A 71 -9.82 11.98 6.40
C ALA A 71 -9.84 10.52 5.92
N GLU A 72 -9.50 9.58 6.81
CA GLU A 72 -9.60 8.15 6.53
C GLU A 72 -11.06 7.73 6.29
N GLU A 73 -12.00 8.19 7.11
CA GLU A 73 -13.42 7.92 6.94
C GLU A 73 -13.93 8.40 5.59
N ARG A 74 -13.60 9.64 5.19
CA ARG A 74 -13.95 10.16 3.86
C ARG A 74 -13.30 9.37 2.71
N LEU A 75 -12.12 8.79 2.93
CA LEU A 75 -11.49 7.90 1.94
C LEU A 75 -12.29 6.60 1.79
N PHE A 76 -12.70 5.99 2.89
CA PHE A 76 -13.57 4.81 2.85
C PHE A 76 -14.89 5.11 2.14
N GLU A 77 -15.61 6.16 2.52
CA GLU A 77 -16.87 6.57 1.89
C GLU A 77 -16.71 6.77 0.37
N TYR A 78 -15.60 7.40 -0.03
CA TYR A 78 -15.30 7.59 -1.44
C TYR A 78 -15.08 6.26 -2.16
N LEU A 79 -14.29 5.35 -1.59
CA LEU A 79 -14.00 4.05 -2.20
C LEU A 79 -15.25 3.16 -2.26
N ASP A 80 -16.06 3.15 -1.20
CA ASP A 80 -17.32 2.42 -1.16
C ASP A 80 -18.26 2.87 -2.29
N THR A 81 -18.34 4.18 -2.51
CA THR A 81 -19.15 4.75 -3.60
C THR A 81 -18.55 4.45 -4.97
N ALA A 82 -17.25 4.65 -5.15
CA ALA A 82 -16.58 4.52 -6.43
C ALA A 82 -16.58 3.06 -6.95
N PHE A 83 -16.60 2.08 -6.04
CA PHE A 83 -16.62 0.65 -6.38
C PHE A 83 -17.97 -0.03 -6.13
N GLY A 84 -19.05 0.76 -6.13
CA GLY A 84 -20.42 0.25 -6.16
C GLY A 84 -20.85 -0.56 -4.93
N GLY A 85 -20.29 -0.25 -3.75
CA GLY A 85 -20.61 -0.95 -2.50
C GLY A 85 -19.92 -2.33 -2.37
N HIS A 86 -19.03 -2.68 -3.31
CA HIS A 86 -18.26 -3.93 -3.29
C HIS A 86 -16.74 -3.67 -3.31
N PRO A 87 -16.20 -2.86 -2.38
CA PRO A 87 -14.78 -2.52 -2.36
C PRO A 87 -13.89 -3.74 -2.13
N GLU A 88 -14.38 -4.78 -1.46
CA GLU A 88 -13.65 -6.03 -1.21
C GLU A 88 -13.17 -6.74 -2.49
N ARG A 89 -13.82 -6.48 -3.62
CA ARG A 89 -13.45 -7.04 -4.93
C ARG A 89 -12.39 -6.24 -5.67
N ARG A 90 -12.31 -4.94 -5.36
CA ARG A 90 -11.55 -3.98 -6.15
C ARG A 90 -10.46 -3.28 -5.37
N VAL A 91 -10.45 -3.38 -4.03
CA VAL A 91 -9.51 -2.65 -3.18
C VAL A 91 -8.82 -3.56 -2.18
N ILE A 92 -7.51 -3.39 -2.05
CA ILE A 92 -6.68 -3.92 -0.97
C ILE A 92 -6.21 -2.75 -0.12
N TRP A 93 -6.52 -2.80 1.17
CA TRP A 93 -6.06 -1.82 2.16
C TRP A 93 -4.70 -2.24 2.70
N LYS A 94 -3.65 -1.58 2.21
CA LYS A 94 -2.26 -1.87 2.54
C LYS A 94 -1.76 -0.92 3.61
N ILE A 95 -1.23 -1.44 4.70
CA ILE A 95 -0.78 -0.64 5.84
C ILE A 95 0.34 -1.37 6.60
N PHE A 96 1.15 -0.64 7.36
CA PHE A 96 2.03 -1.24 8.36
C PHE A 96 1.23 -1.96 9.45
N ALA A 97 1.73 -3.15 9.86
CA ALA A 97 0.97 -4.08 10.70
C ALA A 97 0.59 -3.55 12.10
N LYS A 98 1.24 -2.48 12.55
CA LYS A 98 0.98 -1.86 13.86
C LYS A 98 -0.18 -0.87 13.87
N GLY A 99 -0.78 -0.58 12.71
CA GLY A 99 -1.86 0.42 12.62
C GLY A 99 -3.24 -0.17 12.90
N THR A 100 -4.12 0.55 13.60
CA THR A 100 -5.51 0.15 13.84
C THR A 100 -6.43 0.37 12.63
N SER A 101 -5.98 1.11 11.63
CA SER A 101 -6.69 1.35 10.36
C SER A 101 -7.10 0.06 9.65
N ALA A 102 -6.31 -1.01 9.77
CA ALA A 102 -6.65 -2.32 9.21
C ALA A 102 -7.93 -2.92 9.82
N ALA A 103 -8.15 -2.76 11.12
CA ALA A 103 -9.38 -3.25 11.76
C ALA A 103 -10.61 -2.51 11.24
N ARG A 104 -10.51 -1.18 11.03
CA ARG A 104 -11.60 -0.38 10.44
C ARG A 104 -11.87 -0.76 8.99
N ALA A 105 -10.82 -0.98 8.19
CA ALA A 105 -10.93 -1.47 6.82
C ALA A 105 -11.63 -2.84 6.77
N LYS A 106 -11.23 -3.78 7.62
CA LYS A 106 -11.88 -5.10 7.74
C LYS A 106 -13.34 -5.02 8.13
N ALA A 107 -13.69 -4.17 9.09
CA ALA A 107 -15.08 -3.99 9.52
C ALA A 107 -15.98 -3.49 8.38
N ARG A 108 -15.41 -2.87 7.35
CA ARG A 108 -16.09 -2.44 6.12
C ARG A 108 -16.00 -3.44 4.96
N GLY A 109 -15.41 -4.61 5.19
CA GLY A 109 -15.28 -5.67 4.18
C GLY A 109 -14.04 -5.57 3.28
N TYR A 110 -13.13 -4.61 3.50
CA TYR A 110 -11.90 -4.52 2.70
C TYR A 110 -10.96 -5.69 2.97
N ARG A 111 -10.29 -6.19 1.94
CA ARG A 111 -9.12 -7.05 2.10
C ARG A 111 -7.96 -6.22 2.64
N THR A 112 -7.23 -6.77 3.59
CA THR A 112 -6.12 -6.10 4.25
C THR A 112 -4.79 -6.72 3.91
N MET A 113 -3.77 -5.90 3.69
CA MET A 113 -2.40 -6.33 3.45
C MET A 113 -1.46 -5.75 4.49
N ALA A 114 -0.83 -6.63 5.27
CA ALA A 114 0.20 -6.23 6.22
C ALA A 114 1.51 -5.95 5.48
N MET A 115 2.10 -4.78 5.71
CA MET A 115 3.50 -4.53 5.41
C MET A 115 4.30 -4.79 6.67
N LEU A 116 5.17 -5.79 6.62
CA LEU A 116 6.00 -6.22 7.75
C LEU A 116 7.48 -6.01 7.44
N TYR A 117 8.22 -5.58 8.47
CA TYR A 117 9.66 -5.74 8.47
C TYR A 117 10.05 -7.14 8.94
N PRO A 118 11.17 -7.72 8.48
CA PRO A 118 11.61 -9.07 8.88
C PRO A 118 11.64 -9.28 10.41
N ALA A 119 12.07 -8.28 11.15
CA ALA A 119 12.15 -8.32 12.62
C ALA A 119 10.78 -8.37 13.33
N GLU A 120 9.70 -8.01 12.64
CA GLU A 120 8.34 -8.01 13.21
C GLU A 120 7.63 -9.35 13.08
N VAL A 121 8.06 -10.17 12.13
CA VAL A 121 7.42 -11.47 11.82
C VAL A 121 7.30 -12.42 13.02
N PRO A 122 8.29 -12.53 13.92
CA PRO A 122 8.17 -13.42 15.08
C PRO A 122 7.02 -13.07 16.02
N ALA A 123 6.66 -11.80 16.14
CA ALA A 123 5.61 -11.30 17.04
C ALA A 123 4.29 -10.98 16.36
N ALA A 124 4.24 -11.06 15.01
CA ALA A 124 3.06 -10.67 14.24
C ALA A 124 1.98 -11.77 14.28
N ASP A 125 0.72 -11.36 14.47
CA ASP A 125 -0.44 -12.20 14.21
C ASP A 125 -0.72 -12.24 12.69
N LEU A 126 -0.03 -13.16 12.01
CA LEU A 126 -0.15 -13.31 10.56
C LEU A 126 -1.55 -13.78 10.13
N GLY A 127 -2.25 -14.49 11.00
CA GLY A 127 -3.60 -15.02 10.74
C GLY A 127 -4.66 -13.93 10.63
N SER A 128 -4.44 -12.77 11.22
CA SER A 128 -5.37 -11.64 11.20
C SER A 128 -5.40 -10.89 9.87
N TRP A 129 -4.50 -11.18 8.94
CA TRP A 129 -4.37 -10.49 7.66
C TRP A 129 -4.84 -11.36 6.49
N ASP A 130 -5.29 -10.71 5.42
CA ASP A 130 -5.69 -11.41 4.18
C ASP A 130 -4.49 -11.62 3.25
N ILE A 131 -3.51 -10.73 3.30
CA ILE A 131 -2.29 -10.75 2.48
C ILE A 131 -1.11 -10.29 3.34
N ILE A 132 0.06 -10.88 3.12
CA ILE A 132 1.31 -10.50 3.80
C ILE A 132 2.30 -9.91 2.78
N GLY A 133 2.76 -8.70 3.02
CA GLY A 133 3.84 -8.06 2.26
C GLY A 133 5.19 -8.19 2.97
N MET A 134 6.21 -8.64 2.24
CA MET A 134 7.56 -8.84 2.78
C MET A 134 8.64 -8.41 1.78
N GLU A 135 9.76 -7.91 2.28
CA GLU A 135 10.92 -7.62 1.44
C GLU A 135 11.42 -8.89 0.75
N TRP A 136 11.66 -8.81 -0.57
CA TRP A 136 12.20 -9.93 -1.36
C TRP A 136 13.56 -10.43 -0.82
N SER A 137 14.35 -9.52 -0.23
CA SER A 137 15.67 -9.79 0.35
C SER A 137 15.65 -10.45 1.72
N ALA A 138 14.49 -10.50 2.39
CA ALA A 138 14.37 -11.16 3.69
C ALA A 138 14.85 -12.61 3.64
N SER A 139 15.34 -13.13 4.77
CA SER A 139 15.89 -14.47 4.85
C SER A 139 14.88 -15.56 4.47
N ALA A 140 15.36 -16.74 4.07
CA ALA A 140 14.50 -17.89 3.79
C ALA A 140 13.68 -18.29 5.02
N GLU A 141 14.23 -18.16 6.23
CA GLU A 141 13.52 -18.44 7.48
C GLU A 141 12.29 -17.54 7.65
N VAL A 142 12.42 -16.23 7.40
CA VAL A 142 11.33 -15.28 7.44
C VAL A 142 10.26 -15.64 6.40
N TRP A 143 10.68 -15.95 5.17
CA TRP A 143 9.77 -16.35 4.10
C TRP A 143 9.04 -17.65 4.41
N ASN A 144 9.72 -18.66 4.92
CA ASN A 144 9.12 -19.92 5.34
C ASN A 144 8.04 -19.69 6.41
N ARG A 145 8.33 -18.81 7.38
CA ARG A 145 7.38 -18.50 8.46
C ARG A 145 6.12 -17.80 7.95
N ILE A 146 6.25 -16.80 7.06
CA ILE A 146 5.06 -16.12 6.51
C ILE A 146 4.26 -17.03 5.58
N ASN A 147 4.93 -17.87 4.78
CA ASN A 147 4.26 -18.84 3.90
C ASN A 147 3.51 -19.91 4.71
N ALA A 148 4.04 -20.32 5.85
CA ALA A 148 3.37 -21.26 6.77
C ALA A 148 2.05 -20.72 7.34
N SER A 149 1.80 -19.42 7.27
CA SER A 149 0.49 -18.83 7.63
C SER A 149 -0.63 -19.22 6.69
N GLY A 150 -0.33 -19.74 5.50
CA GLY A 150 -1.28 -20.05 4.45
C GLY A 150 -1.89 -18.83 3.77
N ARG A 151 -1.41 -17.62 4.05
CA ARG A 151 -1.87 -16.37 3.43
C ARG A 151 -1.09 -16.13 2.13
N PRO A 152 -1.73 -15.53 1.10
CA PRO A 152 -1.00 -15.01 -0.06
C PRO A 152 0.10 -14.05 0.38
N THR A 153 1.28 -14.19 -0.21
CA THR A 153 2.45 -13.37 0.13
C THR A 153 2.90 -12.55 -1.07
N ILE A 154 3.19 -11.27 -0.84
CA ILE A 154 3.61 -10.32 -1.88
C ILE A 154 5.02 -9.84 -1.58
N ALA A 155 5.95 -10.11 -2.49
CA ALA A 155 7.31 -9.61 -2.36
C ALA A 155 7.40 -8.15 -2.80
N HIS A 156 8.12 -7.32 -2.05
CA HIS A 156 8.35 -5.90 -2.36
C HIS A 156 9.80 -5.48 -2.05
N ILE A 157 10.33 -4.44 -2.62
CA ILE A 157 9.95 -3.80 -3.88
C ILE A 157 10.84 -4.40 -4.94
N ILE A 158 10.26 -4.93 -5.99
CA ILE A 158 10.99 -5.59 -7.07
C ILE A 158 11.35 -4.55 -8.13
N THR A 159 12.62 -4.52 -8.53
CA THR A 159 13.12 -3.57 -9.53
C THR A 159 13.73 -4.24 -10.77
N ASN A 160 13.95 -5.56 -10.71
CA ASN A 160 14.51 -6.34 -11.80
C ASN A 160 14.10 -7.82 -11.71
N GLU A 161 14.39 -8.56 -12.79
CA GLU A 161 14.02 -9.97 -12.94
C GLU A 161 14.70 -10.89 -11.92
N GLY A 162 15.96 -10.64 -11.56
CA GLY A 162 16.69 -11.46 -10.57
C GLY A 162 16.05 -11.41 -9.20
N GLN A 163 15.56 -10.23 -8.76
CA GLN A 163 14.81 -10.07 -7.52
C GLN A 163 13.46 -10.78 -7.61
N ALA A 164 12.79 -10.71 -8.76
CA ALA A 164 11.53 -11.40 -8.99
C ALA A 164 11.68 -12.91 -8.84
N ARG A 165 12.66 -13.51 -9.50
CA ARG A 165 12.97 -14.95 -9.39
C ARG A 165 13.29 -15.33 -7.95
N THR A 166 14.16 -14.57 -7.27
CA THR A 166 14.49 -14.83 -5.87
C THR A 166 13.26 -14.83 -4.97
N ALA A 167 12.33 -13.91 -5.19
CA ALA A 167 11.09 -13.83 -4.42
C ALA A 167 10.17 -15.04 -4.70
N LEU A 168 10.00 -15.41 -5.96
CA LEU A 168 9.19 -16.56 -6.37
C LEU A 168 9.78 -17.88 -5.85
N ASP A 169 11.10 -18.05 -5.91
CA ASP A 169 11.81 -19.21 -5.35
C ASP A 169 11.61 -19.34 -3.84
N LYS A 170 11.41 -18.22 -3.14
CA LYS A 170 11.05 -18.19 -1.72
C LYS A 170 9.55 -18.40 -1.46
N GLY A 171 8.74 -18.63 -2.49
CA GLY A 171 7.31 -18.91 -2.39
C GLY A 171 6.41 -17.68 -2.37
N ALA A 172 6.87 -16.53 -2.86
CA ALA A 172 5.98 -15.37 -3.04
C ALA A 172 4.84 -15.70 -4.01
N SER A 173 3.60 -15.35 -3.62
CA SER A 173 2.40 -15.52 -4.45
C SER A 173 2.25 -14.39 -5.48
N GLY A 174 2.94 -13.28 -5.28
CA GLY A 174 2.90 -12.12 -6.16
C GLY A 174 4.04 -11.15 -5.90
N LEU A 175 4.17 -10.17 -6.81
CA LEU A 175 5.27 -9.22 -6.81
C LEU A 175 4.75 -7.78 -6.84
N MET A 176 5.33 -6.92 -6.01
CA MET A 176 5.14 -5.47 -6.08
C MET A 176 6.35 -4.85 -6.78
N ALA A 177 6.20 -4.49 -8.04
CA ALA A 177 7.27 -4.01 -8.89
C ALA A 177 7.21 -2.50 -9.11
N SER A 178 8.36 -1.83 -9.00
CA SER A 178 8.49 -0.40 -9.36
C SER A 178 8.47 -0.18 -10.87
N PHE A 179 8.92 -1.18 -11.64
CA PHE A 179 8.99 -1.13 -13.10
C PHE A 179 8.44 -2.44 -13.68
N PRO A 180 7.09 -2.59 -13.74
CA PRO A 180 6.47 -3.84 -14.19
C PRO A 180 6.97 -4.32 -15.56
N SER A 181 7.25 -3.41 -16.49
CA SER A 181 7.79 -3.72 -17.82
C SER A 181 9.22 -4.30 -17.81
N ARG A 182 9.92 -4.24 -16.69
CA ARG A 182 11.28 -4.79 -16.51
C ARG A 182 11.31 -6.07 -15.67
N VAL A 183 10.14 -6.51 -15.24
CA VAL A 183 9.98 -7.68 -14.38
C VAL A 183 9.15 -8.70 -15.16
N HIS A 184 9.82 -9.58 -15.88
CA HIS A 184 9.21 -10.74 -16.53
C HIS A 184 9.70 -11.97 -15.78
N PRO A 185 8.87 -12.63 -14.96
CA PRO A 185 9.23 -13.85 -14.23
C PRO A 185 9.44 -15.04 -15.15
#